data_7e152044d50adda244c7421cc979fd4e
#
_entry.id   7e152044d50adda244c7421cc979fd4e
#
_cell.length_a   1.000
_cell.length_b   1.000
_cell.length_c   1.000
_cell.angle_alpha   90.00
_cell.angle_beta   90.00
_cell.angle_gamma   90.00
#
_symmetry.space_group_name_H-M   'P 1'
#
loop_
_entity.id
_entity.type
_entity.pdbx_description
1 polymer ?
#
loop_
_entity_poly.entity_id
_entity_poly.type
_entity_poly.pdbx_seq_one_letter_code
_entity_poly.pdbx_strand_id
1 'polypeptide(L)'
;MNTEVLTKCRLFSSIEPAEAARLCRRLGAYTRRYGAGQSVWLTGDPVTAAGLSLAGSVRAEVLSPDGSRDLAAQQGAGGLVGDVLMTEGRASPVDVLAAQDGAELLFLPFDAIMDGGDDPARAQLRRNLLQEIASKYWLLRLRVGCLRAPDLRGKIRIYLT
;
A
#
# COMPACT_ATOMS: atom_id res chain seq x y z
N MET A 1 -10.11 -16.84 -1.36
CA MET A 1 -9.89 -15.38 -1.49
C MET A 1 -11.24 -14.69 -1.36
N ASN A 2 -11.40 -13.85 -0.34
CA ASN A 2 -12.68 -13.15 -0.13
C ASN A 2 -12.83 -12.03 -1.19
N THR A 3 -13.68 -12.25 -2.17
CA THR A 3 -13.91 -11.34 -3.32
C THR A 3 -14.57 -10.03 -2.88
N GLU A 4 -15.27 -10.03 -1.74
CA GLU A 4 -15.97 -8.87 -1.21
C GLU A 4 -15.01 -7.75 -0.77
N VAL A 5 -13.83 -8.09 -0.27
CA VAL A 5 -12.81 -7.10 0.10
C VAL A 5 -12.19 -6.47 -1.16
N LEU A 6 -12.03 -7.26 -2.24
CA LEU A 6 -11.50 -6.71 -3.50
C LEU A 6 -12.42 -5.64 -4.08
N THR A 7 -13.75 -5.79 -3.97
CA THR A 7 -14.70 -4.80 -4.50
C THR A 7 -14.67 -3.47 -3.76
N LYS A 8 -14.29 -3.48 -2.48
CA LYS A 8 -14.17 -2.28 -1.65
C LYS A 8 -12.81 -1.58 -1.79
N CYS A 9 -11.84 -2.23 -2.44
CA CYS A 9 -10.50 -1.70 -2.61
C CYS A 9 -10.42 -0.83 -3.87
N ARG A 10 -9.87 0.38 -3.73
CA ARG A 10 -9.65 1.32 -4.84
C ARG A 10 -8.80 0.72 -5.95
N LEU A 11 -7.86 -0.17 -5.61
CA LEU A 11 -7.01 -0.84 -6.58
C LEU A 11 -7.81 -1.64 -7.62
N PHE A 12 -8.94 -2.21 -7.25
CA PHE A 12 -9.82 -2.96 -8.14
C PHE A 12 -11.05 -2.17 -8.60
N SER A 13 -11.07 -0.86 -8.40
CA SER A 13 -12.15 0.01 -8.88
C SER A 13 -12.36 -0.15 -10.39
N SER A 14 -13.62 -0.23 -10.81
CA SER A 14 -14.03 -0.43 -12.20
C SER A 14 -13.56 -1.78 -12.82
N ILE A 15 -13.21 -2.75 -11.99
CA ILE A 15 -12.97 -4.14 -12.41
C ILE A 15 -14.05 -5.01 -11.77
N GLU A 16 -14.77 -5.78 -12.60
CA GLU A 16 -15.79 -6.70 -12.10
C GLU A 16 -15.20 -7.71 -11.11
N PRO A 17 -15.92 -8.07 -10.00
CA PRO A 17 -15.37 -8.92 -8.94
C PRO A 17 -14.87 -10.27 -9.44
N ALA A 18 -15.58 -10.90 -10.37
CA ALA A 18 -15.18 -12.16 -10.98
C ALA A 18 -13.91 -11.99 -11.82
N GLU A 19 -13.77 -10.86 -12.53
CA GLU A 19 -12.59 -10.55 -13.32
C GLU A 19 -11.40 -10.19 -12.42
N ALA A 20 -11.61 -9.44 -11.33
CA ALA A 20 -10.57 -9.18 -10.34
C ALA A 20 -9.98 -10.47 -9.76
N ALA A 21 -10.84 -11.45 -9.43
CA ALA A 21 -10.38 -12.75 -8.94
C ALA A 21 -9.60 -13.55 -10.02
N ARG A 22 -10.03 -13.49 -11.30
CA ARG A 22 -9.31 -14.09 -12.42
C ARG A 22 -7.97 -13.41 -12.65
N LEU A 23 -7.96 -12.09 -12.61
CA LEU A 23 -6.75 -11.27 -12.75
C LEU A 23 -5.73 -11.60 -11.66
N CYS A 24 -6.13 -11.65 -10.39
CA CYS A 24 -5.23 -12.05 -9.29
C CYS A 24 -4.56 -13.40 -9.56
N ARG A 25 -5.31 -14.40 -10.05
CA ARG A 25 -4.72 -15.70 -10.42
C ARG A 25 -3.72 -15.59 -11.57
N ARG A 26 -4.04 -14.83 -12.63
CA ARG A 26 -3.12 -14.62 -13.76
C ARG A 26 -1.85 -13.87 -13.36
N LEU A 27 -1.94 -12.96 -12.39
CA LEU A 27 -0.80 -12.23 -11.85
C LEU A 27 0.05 -13.06 -10.87
N GLY A 28 -0.34 -14.30 -10.55
CA GLY A 28 0.33 -15.10 -9.53
C GLY A 28 0.20 -14.49 -8.12
N ALA A 29 -0.86 -13.74 -7.88
CA ALA A 29 -1.11 -13.15 -6.56
C ALA A 29 -1.28 -14.22 -5.49
N TYR A 30 -0.71 -13.99 -4.32
CA TYR A 30 -0.75 -14.93 -3.20
C TYR A 30 -1.10 -14.21 -1.89
N THR A 31 -1.68 -14.97 -0.95
CA THR A 31 -2.11 -14.45 0.34
C THR A 31 -1.21 -14.95 1.45
N ARG A 32 -0.89 -14.07 2.42
CA ARG A 32 -0.20 -14.42 3.67
C ARG A 32 -0.91 -13.82 4.87
N ARG A 33 -0.89 -14.56 5.99
CA ARG A 33 -1.37 -14.10 7.29
C ARG A 33 -0.20 -13.84 8.21
N TYR A 34 -0.34 -12.77 9.00
CA TYR A 34 0.64 -12.30 9.96
C TYR A 34 -0.03 -12.13 11.31
N GLY A 35 0.57 -12.71 12.36
CA GLY A 35 0.17 -12.46 13.74
C GLY A 35 0.55 -11.05 14.20
N ALA A 36 0.01 -10.63 15.34
CA ALA A 36 0.31 -9.34 15.96
C ALA A 36 1.82 -9.12 16.10
N GLY A 37 2.31 -7.99 15.62
CA GLY A 37 3.72 -7.60 15.67
C GLY A 37 4.65 -8.35 14.72
N GLN A 38 4.15 -9.31 13.95
CA GLN A 38 4.97 -10.05 12.98
C GLN A 38 5.36 -9.13 11.81
N SER A 39 6.63 -9.20 11.39
CA SER A 39 7.14 -8.42 10.26
C SER A 39 6.63 -8.94 8.92
N VAL A 40 6.15 -8.01 8.10
CA VAL A 40 5.87 -8.21 6.67
C VAL A 40 7.14 -7.98 5.87
N TRP A 41 7.80 -6.85 6.13
CA TRP A 41 9.15 -6.50 5.66
C TRP A 41 9.89 -5.75 6.77
N LEU A 42 11.19 -5.95 6.84
CA LEU A 42 12.08 -5.13 7.63
C LEU A 42 12.80 -4.11 6.73
N THR A 43 13.32 -3.06 7.32
CA THR A 43 14.19 -2.10 6.63
C THR A 43 15.35 -2.84 5.97
N GLY A 44 15.51 -2.63 4.67
CA GLY A 44 16.50 -3.32 3.85
C GLY A 44 16.01 -4.56 3.12
N ASP A 45 14.86 -5.13 3.47
CA ASP A 45 14.29 -6.26 2.75
C ASP A 45 13.89 -5.89 1.32
N PRO A 46 14.11 -6.77 0.32
CA PRO A 46 13.66 -6.53 -1.04
C PRO A 46 12.13 -6.60 -1.12
N VAL A 47 11.52 -5.58 -1.73
CA VAL A 47 10.07 -5.52 -1.94
C VAL A 47 9.78 -5.74 -3.42
N THR A 48 9.21 -6.91 -3.74
CA THR A 48 8.92 -7.35 -5.12
C THR A 48 7.43 -7.40 -5.46
N ALA A 49 6.58 -7.08 -4.49
CA ALA A 49 5.13 -7.11 -4.65
C ALA A 49 4.47 -5.99 -3.83
N ALA A 50 3.35 -5.46 -4.32
CA ALA A 50 2.46 -4.64 -3.51
C ALA A 50 1.63 -5.54 -2.60
N GLY A 51 1.48 -5.18 -1.32
CA GLY A 51 0.61 -5.86 -0.36
C GLY A 51 -0.71 -5.12 -0.19
N LEU A 52 -1.83 -5.79 -0.50
CA LEU A 52 -3.17 -5.29 -0.22
C LEU A 52 -3.69 -5.92 1.07
N SER A 53 -4.04 -5.11 2.07
CA SER A 53 -4.64 -5.62 3.30
C SER A 53 -6.06 -6.12 3.05
N LEU A 54 -6.27 -7.43 3.23
CA LEU A 54 -7.60 -8.06 3.13
C LEU A 54 -8.35 -8.02 4.48
N ALA A 55 -7.62 -8.14 5.58
CA ALA A 55 -8.16 -8.07 6.94
C ALA A 55 -7.06 -7.58 7.90
N GLY A 56 -7.49 -7.06 9.04
CA GLY A 56 -6.59 -6.47 10.03
C GLY A 56 -5.90 -5.21 9.54
N SER A 57 -4.75 -4.89 10.12
CA SER A 57 -4.00 -3.70 9.76
C SER A 57 -2.49 -3.90 9.82
N VAL A 58 -1.75 -3.09 9.06
CA VAL A 58 -0.29 -3.01 9.10
C VAL A 58 0.14 -1.60 9.41
N ARG A 59 1.30 -1.47 10.08
CA ARG A 59 1.94 -0.20 10.39
C ARG A 59 3.35 -0.19 9.81
N ALA A 60 3.72 0.94 9.23
CA ALA A 60 5.07 1.23 8.78
C ALA A 60 5.76 2.08 9.84
N GLU A 61 6.92 1.64 10.32
CA GLU A 61 7.68 2.29 11.37
C GLU A 61 9.08 2.64 10.86
N VAL A 62 9.55 3.84 11.19
CA VAL A 62 10.92 4.30 10.96
C VAL A 62 11.68 4.19 12.27
N LEU A 63 12.85 3.57 12.23
CA LEU A 63 13.77 3.57 13.37
C LEU A 63 14.56 4.88 13.35
N SER A 64 14.36 5.69 14.38
CA SER A 64 15.10 6.92 14.57
C SER A 64 16.51 6.66 15.15
N PRO A 65 17.50 7.58 14.95
CA PRO A 65 18.86 7.40 15.43
C PRO A 65 18.98 7.23 16.95
N ASP A 66 18.00 7.70 17.71
CA ASP A 66 17.92 7.55 19.17
C ASP A 66 17.35 6.19 19.63
N GLY A 67 16.99 5.31 18.65
CA GLY A 67 16.38 4.00 18.91
C GLY A 67 14.87 4.03 19.07
N SER A 68 14.23 5.18 18.99
CA SER A 68 12.77 5.27 18.99
C SER A 68 12.18 4.79 17.67
N ARG A 69 10.92 4.35 17.69
CA ARG A 69 10.17 3.93 16.52
C ARG A 69 9.05 4.90 16.27
N ASP A 70 9.12 5.59 15.13
CA ASP A 70 8.12 6.55 14.71
C ASP A 70 7.16 5.92 13.71
N LEU A 71 5.84 6.07 13.97
CA LEU A 71 4.82 5.61 13.05
C LEU A 71 4.78 6.48 11.79
N ALA A 72 5.26 5.94 10.68
CA ALA A 72 5.22 6.62 9.38
C ALA A 72 3.85 6.52 8.71
N ALA A 73 3.21 5.34 8.77
CA ALA A 73 1.90 5.10 8.18
C ALA A 73 1.22 3.89 8.82
N GLN A 74 -0.12 3.86 8.76
CA GLN A 74 -0.93 2.70 9.10
C GLN A 74 -1.96 2.46 8.01
N GLN A 75 -2.15 1.20 7.62
CA GLN A 75 -3.08 0.78 6.58
C GLN A 75 -3.98 -0.34 7.12
N GLY A 76 -5.29 -0.10 7.11
CA GLY A 76 -6.30 -1.11 7.42
C GLY A 76 -6.75 -1.89 6.17
N ALA A 77 -7.85 -2.64 6.30
CA ALA A 77 -8.43 -3.41 5.19
C ALA A 77 -8.72 -2.52 3.99
N GLY A 78 -8.34 -2.95 2.80
CA GLY A 78 -8.39 -2.20 1.55
C GLY A 78 -7.19 -1.28 1.30
N GLY A 79 -6.32 -1.08 2.29
CA GLY A 79 -5.10 -0.27 2.16
C GLY A 79 -3.97 -1.02 1.46
N LEU A 80 -3.12 -0.26 0.76
CA LEU A 80 -1.99 -0.76 -0.02
C LEU A 80 -0.67 -0.40 0.66
N VAL A 81 0.27 -1.35 0.70
CA VAL A 81 1.64 -1.18 1.22
C VAL A 81 2.66 -1.68 0.21
N GLY A 82 3.85 -1.09 0.22
CA GLY A 82 4.92 -1.43 -0.73
C GLY A 82 4.74 -0.88 -2.14
N ASP A 83 3.58 -0.35 -2.48
CA ASP A 83 3.22 0.14 -3.81
C ASP A 83 4.13 1.26 -4.34
N VAL A 84 4.69 2.08 -3.46
CA VAL A 84 5.64 3.15 -3.82
C VAL A 84 7.03 2.63 -4.19
N LEU A 85 7.30 1.35 -3.97
CA LEU A 85 8.59 0.69 -4.20
C LEU A 85 8.61 -0.13 -5.50
N MET A 86 7.71 0.14 -6.44
CA MET A 86 7.53 -0.59 -7.71
C MET A 86 8.71 -0.54 -8.68
N THR A 87 9.83 0.01 -8.28
CA THR A 87 11.04 0.05 -9.10
C THR A 87 11.98 -1.07 -8.69
N GLU A 88 12.57 -1.75 -9.69
CA GLU A 88 13.51 -2.85 -9.46
C GLU A 88 14.59 -2.54 -8.41
N GLY A 89 14.85 -3.52 -7.54
CA GLY A 89 15.94 -3.49 -6.58
C GLY A 89 15.77 -2.54 -5.40
N ARG A 90 14.59 -1.99 -5.16
CA ARG A 90 14.38 -1.15 -3.98
C ARG A 90 14.11 -1.97 -2.74
N ALA A 91 14.91 -1.70 -1.72
CA ALA A 91 14.72 -2.22 -0.38
C ALA A 91 13.68 -1.39 0.38
N SER A 92 12.97 -2.01 1.33
CA SER A 92 12.06 -1.28 2.22
C SER A 92 12.83 -0.24 3.03
N PRO A 93 12.43 1.03 3.00
CA PRO A 93 13.05 2.08 3.83
C PRO A 93 12.53 2.07 5.28
N VAL A 94 11.55 1.23 5.58
CA VAL A 94 10.84 1.19 6.87
C VAL A 94 10.55 -0.26 7.26
N ASP A 95 10.36 -0.51 8.55
CA ASP A 95 9.80 -1.76 9.02
C ASP A 95 8.28 -1.75 8.79
N VAL A 96 7.75 -2.82 8.17
CA VAL A 96 6.29 -3.01 8.01
C VAL A 96 5.87 -4.19 8.86
N LEU A 97 5.04 -3.93 9.85
CA LEU A 97 4.63 -4.89 10.87
C LEU A 97 3.10 -5.04 10.87
N ALA A 98 2.61 -6.24 11.12
CA ALA A 98 1.20 -6.44 11.43
C ALA A 98 0.86 -5.76 12.77
N ALA A 99 -0.28 -5.08 12.84
CA ALA A 99 -0.73 -4.43 14.06
C ALA A 99 -1.27 -5.44 15.09
N GLN A 100 -1.86 -4.96 16.18
CA GLN A 100 -2.33 -5.79 17.30
C GLN A 100 -3.40 -6.83 16.91
N ASP A 101 -4.19 -6.53 15.88
CA ASP A 101 -5.23 -7.40 15.31
C ASP A 101 -4.70 -8.38 14.26
N GLY A 102 -3.39 -8.38 14.03
CA GLY A 102 -2.77 -9.13 12.94
C GLY A 102 -3.09 -8.54 11.57
N ALA A 103 -2.71 -9.25 10.51
CA ALA A 103 -3.04 -8.85 9.14
C ALA A 103 -3.15 -10.06 8.21
N GLU A 104 -4.04 -9.96 7.22
CA GLU A 104 -4.07 -10.83 6.06
C GLU A 104 -3.82 -9.98 4.81
N LEU A 105 -2.72 -10.28 4.10
CA LEU A 105 -2.29 -9.51 2.94
C LEU A 105 -2.36 -10.35 1.66
N LEU A 106 -2.89 -9.74 0.60
CA LEU A 106 -2.77 -10.22 -0.78
C LEU A 106 -1.58 -9.53 -1.43
N PHE A 107 -0.59 -10.31 -1.84
CA PHE A 107 0.59 -9.83 -2.55
C PHE A 107 0.40 -9.91 -4.05
N LEU A 108 0.66 -8.80 -4.73
CA LEU A 108 0.56 -8.62 -6.17
C LEU A 108 1.97 -8.35 -6.71
N PRO A 109 2.62 -9.32 -7.39
CA PRO A 109 3.97 -9.15 -7.93
C PRO A 109 4.05 -7.96 -8.89
N PHE A 110 5.06 -7.10 -8.73
CA PHE A 110 5.22 -5.90 -9.56
C PHE A 110 5.43 -6.23 -11.03
N ASP A 111 6.31 -7.19 -11.34
CA ASP A 111 6.61 -7.58 -12.71
C ASP A 111 5.33 -8.05 -13.43
N ALA A 112 4.51 -8.86 -12.75
CA ALA A 112 3.25 -9.33 -13.32
C ALA A 112 2.24 -8.20 -13.55
N ILE A 113 2.21 -7.17 -12.70
CA ILE A 113 1.36 -5.98 -12.91
C ILE A 113 1.87 -5.17 -14.10
N MET A 114 3.18 -4.99 -14.19
CA MET A 114 3.83 -4.10 -15.17
C MET A 114 4.00 -4.75 -16.53
N ASP A 115 3.96 -6.08 -16.62
CA ASP A 115 4.07 -6.80 -17.88
C ASP A 115 3.04 -6.31 -18.92
N GLY A 116 3.51 -6.09 -20.15
CA GLY A 116 2.86 -5.34 -21.22
C GLY A 116 1.82 -6.11 -22.04
N GLY A 117 0.97 -6.95 -21.45
CA GLY A 117 -0.10 -7.63 -22.22
C GLY A 117 -1.32 -6.74 -22.49
N ASP A 118 -2.08 -7.04 -23.57
CA ASP A 118 -3.34 -6.37 -23.96
C ASP A 118 -4.55 -6.77 -23.07
N ASP A 119 -4.34 -7.00 -21.79
CA ASP A 119 -5.39 -7.34 -20.83
C ASP A 119 -6.05 -6.05 -20.31
N PRO A 120 -7.32 -5.76 -20.66
CA PRO A 120 -8.01 -4.54 -20.21
C PRO A 120 -8.12 -4.44 -18.68
N ALA A 121 -8.32 -5.56 -17.98
CA ALA A 121 -8.40 -5.58 -16.53
C ALA A 121 -7.05 -5.25 -15.89
N ARG A 122 -5.94 -5.76 -16.45
CA ARG A 122 -4.59 -5.41 -16.01
C ARG A 122 -4.28 -3.93 -16.28
N ALA A 123 -4.68 -3.42 -17.45
CA ALA A 123 -4.52 -2.00 -17.77
C ALA A 123 -5.30 -1.11 -16.79
N GLN A 124 -6.52 -1.52 -16.40
CA GLN A 124 -7.30 -0.81 -15.37
C GLN A 124 -6.62 -0.89 -14.02
N LEU A 125 -6.10 -2.06 -13.61
CA LEU A 125 -5.35 -2.23 -12.36
C LEU A 125 -4.13 -1.28 -12.30
N ARG A 126 -3.36 -1.16 -13.38
CA ARG A 126 -2.24 -0.21 -13.47
C ARG A 126 -2.68 1.24 -13.31
N ARG A 127 -3.78 1.65 -13.96
CA ARG A 127 -4.34 2.99 -13.78
C ARG A 127 -4.73 3.27 -12.33
N ASN A 128 -5.42 2.32 -11.70
CA ASN A 128 -5.84 2.44 -10.31
C ASN A 128 -4.63 2.54 -9.36
N LEU A 129 -3.59 1.73 -9.61
CA LEU A 129 -2.36 1.74 -8.84
C LEU A 129 -1.63 3.10 -8.94
N LEU A 130 -1.55 3.68 -10.15
CA LEU A 130 -1.00 5.02 -10.34
C LEU A 130 -1.81 6.08 -9.60
N GLN A 131 -3.13 5.97 -9.57
CA GLN A 131 -4.00 6.88 -8.82
C GLN A 131 -3.77 6.76 -7.30
N GLU A 132 -3.59 5.55 -6.78
CA GLU A 132 -3.26 5.32 -5.36
C GLU A 132 -1.92 5.95 -4.98
N ILE A 133 -0.88 5.75 -5.80
CA ILE A 133 0.44 6.35 -5.59
C ILE A 133 0.36 7.88 -5.65
N ALA A 134 -0.33 8.44 -6.65
CA ALA A 134 -0.54 9.87 -6.78
C ALA A 134 -1.28 10.47 -5.57
N SER A 135 -2.30 9.77 -5.06
CA SER A 135 -3.04 10.19 -3.87
C SER A 135 -2.16 10.21 -2.62
N LYS A 136 -1.29 9.20 -2.45
CA LYS A 136 -0.32 9.16 -1.33
C LYS A 136 0.72 10.26 -1.43
N TYR A 137 1.22 10.54 -2.63
CA TYR A 137 2.14 11.65 -2.87
C TYR A 137 1.49 12.99 -2.53
N TRP A 138 0.23 13.20 -2.96
CA TRP A 138 -0.51 14.42 -2.67
C TRP A 138 -0.74 14.63 -1.17
N LEU A 139 -1.11 13.57 -0.46
CA LEU A 139 -1.26 13.60 1.00
C LEU A 139 0.06 13.93 1.71
N LEU A 140 1.18 13.34 1.26
CA LEU A 140 2.50 13.63 1.79
C LEU A 140 2.87 15.10 1.58
N ARG A 141 2.62 15.64 0.39
CA ARG A 141 2.84 17.06 0.06
C ARG A 141 2.05 17.99 0.98
N LEU A 142 0.77 17.68 1.24
CA LEU A 142 -0.06 18.43 2.18
C LEU A 142 0.52 18.40 3.59
N ARG A 143 0.94 17.22 4.09
CA ARG A 143 1.57 17.09 5.40
C ARG A 143 2.85 17.93 5.52
N VAL A 144 3.72 17.87 4.53
CA VAL A 144 4.94 18.70 4.49
C VAL A 144 4.60 20.19 4.47
N GLY A 145 3.57 20.59 3.70
CA GLY A 145 3.07 21.97 3.68
C GLY A 145 2.59 22.42 5.07
N CYS A 146 1.81 21.59 5.75
CA CYS A 146 1.35 21.87 7.12
C CYS A 146 2.51 22.01 8.12
N LEU A 147 3.55 21.17 8.01
CA LEU A 147 4.72 21.26 8.89
C LEU A 147 5.52 22.56 8.68
N ARG A 148 5.54 23.09 7.46
CA ARG A 148 6.25 24.33 7.11
C ARG A 148 5.46 25.60 7.43
N ALA A 149 4.15 25.49 7.66
CA ALA A 149 3.34 26.67 8.00
C ALA A 149 3.72 27.21 9.40
N PRO A 150 3.96 28.53 9.53
CA PRO A 150 4.49 29.12 10.75
C PRO A 150 3.45 29.17 11.88
N ASP A 151 2.16 29.12 11.55
CA ASP A 151 1.07 29.23 12.49
C ASP A 151 -0.07 28.23 12.24
N LEU A 152 -0.99 28.13 13.20
CA LEU A 152 -2.15 27.22 13.12
C LEU A 152 -3.10 27.60 11.97
N ARG A 153 -3.26 28.90 11.67
CA ARG A 153 -4.15 29.36 10.58
C ARG A 153 -3.61 28.94 9.22
N GLY A 154 -2.30 29.02 9.02
CA GLY A 154 -1.62 28.53 7.82
C GLY A 154 -1.77 27.02 7.64
N LYS A 155 -1.62 26.24 8.73
CA LYS A 155 -1.82 24.78 8.73
C LYS A 155 -3.25 24.40 8.32
N ILE A 156 -4.25 25.05 8.93
CA ILE A 156 -5.68 24.81 8.63
C ILE A 156 -5.99 25.17 7.17
N ARG A 157 -5.47 26.28 6.66
CA ARG A 157 -5.70 26.71 5.27
C ARG A 157 -5.14 25.69 4.27
N ILE A 158 -3.95 25.16 4.52
CA ILE A 158 -3.33 24.14 3.66
C ILE A 158 -4.13 22.84 3.68
N TYR A 159 -4.69 22.46 4.86
CA TYR A 159 -5.44 21.23 5.01
C TYR A 159 -6.83 21.25 4.38
N LEU A 160 -7.42 22.44 4.23
CA LEU A 160 -8.77 22.65 3.68
C LEU A 160 -8.79 22.98 2.18
N THR A 161 -7.61 23.08 1.52
CA THR A 161 -7.47 23.32 0.09
C THR A 161 -7.23 22.02 -0.66
#